data_5c7475b616256019a26d68627646630c
#
_entry.id   5c7475b616256019a26d68627646630c
#
_cell.length_a   1.000
_cell.length_b   1.000
_cell.length_c   1.000
_cell.angle_alpha   90.00
_cell.angle_beta   90.00
_cell.angle_gamma   90.00
#
_symmetry.space_group_name_H-M   'P 1'
#
loop_
_entity.id
_entity.type
_entity.pdbx_description
1 polymer ?
#
loop_
_entity_poly.entity_id
_entity_poly.type
_entity_poly.pdbx_seq_one_letter_code
_entity_poly.pdbx_strand_id
1 'polypeptide(L)'
;QAMIPLLQQGQQYLQQAQGEYAAFLADQLAGKGIAPGSVSPRVDMALDLLLGRRQVYVQEPTSFYFPGLPQRQFYEAAEFDWAAGFEAQADSMRAELEALLERQPGDFSPYVQTRPDRPAAANPLRDDPSWGAHYLWENGVPVPDHAAQAPVTMAALATAPMPVIAARSP
;
A
#
# COMPACT_ATOMS: atom_id res chain seq x y z
N GLN A 1 -4.19 5.34 -42.01
CA GLN A 1 -3.69 3.97 -41.76
C GLN A 1 -2.16 3.86 -41.79
N ALA A 2 -1.43 4.77 -42.48
CA ALA A 2 0.04 4.74 -42.56
C ALA A 2 0.78 5.17 -41.27
N MET A 3 0.12 5.80 -40.31
CA MET A 3 0.74 6.34 -39.10
C MET A 3 1.08 5.27 -38.05
N ILE A 4 0.33 4.18 -37.98
CA ILE A 4 0.55 3.09 -37.01
C ILE A 4 1.89 2.38 -37.23
N PRO A 5 2.26 1.97 -38.47
CA PRO A 5 3.57 1.37 -38.73
C PRO A 5 4.74 2.28 -38.40
N LEU A 6 4.61 3.58 -38.65
CA LEU A 6 5.63 4.57 -38.36
C LEU A 6 5.84 4.74 -36.85
N LEU A 7 4.76 4.74 -36.05
CA LEU A 7 4.83 4.79 -34.60
C LEU A 7 5.46 3.52 -34.03
N GLN A 8 5.12 2.34 -34.56
CA GLN A 8 5.72 1.07 -34.17
C GLN A 8 7.21 1.03 -34.48
N GLN A 9 7.61 1.48 -35.66
CA GLN A 9 9.03 1.57 -36.04
C GLN A 9 9.79 2.55 -35.13
N GLY A 10 9.20 3.70 -34.80
CA GLY A 10 9.77 4.65 -33.85
C GLY A 10 9.94 4.06 -32.44
N GLN A 11 8.94 3.31 -31.95
CA GLN A 11 9.03 2.61 -30.67
C GLN A 11 10.12 1.54 -30.64
N GLN A 12 10.22 0.75 -31.70
CA GLN A 12 11.28 -0.26 -31.85
C GLN A 12 12.68 0.38 -31.84
N TYR A 13 12.85 1.48 -32.57
CA TYR A 13 14.12 2.21 -32.59
C TYR A 13 14.49 2.74 -31.19
N LEU A 14 13.52 3.33 -30.47
CA LEU A 14 13.75 3.82 -29.11
C LEU A 14 14.10 2.69 -28.15
N GLN A 15 13.41 1.57 -28.23
CA GLN A 15 13.72 0.38 -27.41
C GLN A 15 15.12 -0.16 -27.68
N GLN A 16 15.51 -0.24 -28.96
CA GLN A 16 16.85 -0.67 -29.35
C GLN A 16 17.91 0.31 -28.81
N ALA A 17 17.74 1.59 -29.00
CA ALA A 17 18.67 2.62 -28.53
C ALA A 17 18.80 2.61 -26.99
N GLN A 18 17.70 2.43 -26.27
CA GLN A 18 17.72 2.25 -24.81
C GLN A 18 18.48 0.99 -24.40
N GLY A 19 18.27 -0.13 -25.11
CA GLY A 19 18.99 -1.37 -24.86
C GLY A 19 20.50 -1.24 -25.08
N GLU A 20 20.92 -0.60 -26.16
CA GLU A 20 22.32 -0.33 -26.48
C GLU A 20 22.98 0.58 -25.42
N TYR A 21 22.27 1.63 -25.00
CA TYR A 21 22.74 2.52 -23.94
C TYR A 21 22.84 1.80 -22.59
N ALA A 22 21.89 0.94 -22.25
CA ALA A 22 21.91 0.13 -21.04
C ALA A 22 23.09 -0.82 -21.01
N ALA A 23 23.38 -1.48 -22.13
CA ALA A 23 24.51 -2.39 -22.27
C ALA A 23 25.86 -1.64 -22.16
N PHE A 24 25.98 -0.50 -22.85
CA PHE A 24 27.14 0.37 -22.73
C PHE A 24 27.39 0.82 -21.29
N LEU A 25 26.36 1.29 -20.60
CA LEU A 25 26.49 1.75 -19.20
C LEU A 25 26.87 0.59 -18.27
N ALA A 26 26.29 -0.59 -18.44
CA ALA A 26 26.63 -1.76 -17.65
C ALA A 26 28.10 -2.17 -17.85
N ASP A 27 28.61 -2.14 -19.07
CA ASP A 27 30.02 -2.42 -19.38
C ASP A 27 30.96 -1.40 -18.73
N GLN A 28 30.64 -0.12 -18.83
CA GLN A 28 31.43 0.96 -18.21
C GLN A 28 31.48 0.85 -16.68
N LEU A 29 30.36 0.48 -16.05
CA LEU A 29 30.27 0.26 -14.61
C LEU A 29 31.06 -0.99 -14.18
N ALA A 30 30.90 -2.07 -14.90
CA ALA A 30 31.66 -3.33 -14.66
C ALA A 30 33.16 -3.10 -14.78
N GLY A 31 33.61 -2.33 -15.77
CA GLY A 31 35.02 -1.95 -15.93
C GLY A 31 35.57 -1.12 -14.77
N LYS A 32 34.72 -0.54 -13.94
CA LYS A 32 35.05 0.18 -12.69
C LYS A 32 34.80 -0.65 -11.42
N GLY A 33 34.45 -1.93 -11.55
CA GLY A 33 34.16 -2.83 -10.43
C GLY A 33 32.78 -2.60 -9.80
N ILE A 34 31.87 -1.89 -10.48
CA ILE A 34 30.51 -1.64 -10.01
C ILE A 34 29.57 -2.63 -10.72
N ALA A 35 29.16 -3.67 -10.00
CA ALA A 35 28.14 -4.62 -10.46
C ALA A 35 26.77 -4.30 -9.81
N PRO A 36 25.64 -4.72 -10.40
CA PRO A 36 24.33 -4.62 -9.78
C PRO A 36 24.35 -5.24 -8.37
N GLY A 37 23.83 -4.55 -7.38
CA GLY A 37 23.81 -4.98 -5.98
C GLY A 37 25.13 -4.83 -5.23
N SER A 38 26.24 -4.40 -5.87
CA SER A 38 27.56 -4.32 -5.23
C SER A 38 27.80 -3.06 -4.41
N VAL A 39 27.03 -2.00 -4.63
CA VAL A 39 27.25 -0.70 -3.96
C VAL A 39 26.17 -0.44 -2.91
N SER A 40 24.96 -0.15 -3.35
CA SER A 40 23.81 0.03 -2.45
C SER A 40 22.50 -0.05 -3.23
N PRO A 41 21.38 -0.40 -2.58
CA PRO A 41 20.06 -0.39 -3.21
C PRO A 41 19.67 0.97 -3.81
N ARG A 42 20.21 2.06 -3.26
CA ARG A 42 19.96 3.42 -3.79
C ARG A 42 20.66 3.67 -5.12
N VAL A 43 21.86 3.11 -5.30
CA VAL A 43 22.59 3.20 -6.58
C VAL A 43 21.89 2.35 -7.64
N ASP A 44 21.47 1.13 -7.29
CA ASP A 44 20.70 0.27 -8.21
C ASP A 44 19.40 0.95 -8.64
N MET A 45 18.67 1.54 -7.69
CA MET A 45 17.46 2.30 -8.01
C MET A 45 17.74 3.51 -8.92
N ALA A 46 18.83 4.23 -8.69
CA ALA A 46 19.20 5.36 -9.54
C ALA A 46 19.52 4.94 -10.97
N LEU A 47 20.20 3.80 -11.14
CA LEU A 47 20.48 3.20 -12.45
C LEU A 47 19.18 2.72 -13.14
N ASP A 48 18.26 2.11 -12.42
CA ASP A 48 16.96 1.71 -12.95
C ASP A 48 16.12 2.91 -13.42
N LEU A 49 16.14 4.02 -12.67
CA LEU A 49 15.49 5.27 -13.08
C LEU A 49 16.14 5.86 -14.33
N LEU A 50 17.48 5.91 -14.37
CA LEU A 50 18.25 6.42 -15.50
C LEU A 50 17.97 5.63 -16.79
N LEU A 51 17.84 4.32 -16.67
CA LEU A 51 17.59 3.41 -17.78
C LEU A 51 16.11 3.24 -18.15
N GLY A 52 15.21 3.97 -17.47
CA GLY A 52 13.77 3.88 -17.73
C GLY A 52 13.12 2.55 -17.31
N ARG A 53 13.80 1.72 -16.52
CA ARG A 53 13.27 0.45 -15.97
C ARG A 53 12.33 0.68 -14.81
N ARG A 54 12.44 1.85 -14.17
CA ARG A 54 11.62 2.30 -13.06
C ARG A 54 11.22 3.76 -13.29
N GLN A 55 10.09 4.16 -12.76
CA GLN A 55 9.64 5.55 -12.77
C GLN A 55 9.77 6.16 -11.38
N VAL A 56 10.01 7.46 -11.32
CA VAL A 56 9.91 8.21 -10.07
C VAL A 56 8.44 8.25 -9.66
N TYR A 57 8.16 7.74 -8.47
CA TYR A 57 6.83 7.87 -7.88
C TYR A 57 6.75 9.18 -7.11
N VAL A 58 5.76 10.00 -7.44
CA VAL A 58 5.45 11.24 -6.73
C VAL A 58 4.08 11.07 -6.08
N GLN A 59 3.98 11.35 -4.79
CA GLN A 59 2.70 11.32 -4.09
C GLN A 59 1.85 12.51 -4.49
N GLU A 60 0.61 12.25 -4.88
CA GLU A 60 -0.39 13.25 -5.26
C GLU A 60 -1.65 13.06 -4.39
N PRO A 61 -1.60 13.36 -3.09
CA PRO A 61 -2.74 13.20 -2.21
C PRO A 61 -3.84 14.21 -2.55
N THR A 62 -5.11 13.77 -2.47
CA THR A 62 -6.27 14.60 -2.81
C THR A 62 -6.71 15.54 -1.69
N SER A 63 -6.31 15.29 -0.45
CA SER A 63 -6.81 16.04 0.70
C SER A 63 -5.74 16.81 1.45
N PHE A 64 -4.59 16.21 1.70
CA PHE A 64 -3.54 16.82 2.50
C PHE A 64 -2.16 16.29 2.08
N TYR A 65 -1.26 17.19 1.74
CA TYR A 65 0.14 16.87 1.44
C TYR A 65 1.00 17.10 2.68
N PHE A 66 1.65 16.04 3.15
CA PHE A 66 2.61 16.13 4.26
C PHE A 66 4.03 16.13 3.69
N PRO A 67 4.77 17.25 3.78
CA PRO A 67 6.10 17.35 3.20
C PRO A 67 7.10 16.45 3.94
N GLY A 68 8.07 15.93 3.17
CA GLY A 68 9.15 15.11 3.72
C GLY A 68 8.86 13.61 3.86
N LEU A 69 7.66 13.15 3.50
CA LEU A 69 7.40 11.71 3.38
C LEU A 69 8.15 11.12 2.18
N PRO A 70 8.67 9.90 2.30
CA PRO A 70 9.30 9.20 1.19
C PRO A 70 8.35 9.05 -0.01
N GLN A 71 8.84 9.35 -1.20
CA GLN A 71 8.10 9.20 -2.46
C GLN A 71 8.13 7.73 -2.93
N ARG A 72 7.36 6.88 -2.30
CA ARG A 72 7.29 5.43 -2.59
C ARG A 72 5.85 4.93 -2.42
N GLN A 73 5.48 3.96 -3.28
CA GLN A 73 4.14 3.35 -3.26
C GLN A 73 4.00 2.30 -2.16
N PHE A 74 5.04 1.49 -1.97
CA PHE A 74 5.02 0.36 -1.05
C PHE A 74 6.27 0.38 -0.18
N TYR A 75 6.12 -0.15 1.01
CA TYR A 75 7.18 -0.39 1.97
C TYR A 75 7.37 -1.89 2.14
N GLU A 76 8.60 -2.33 2.38
CA GLU A 76 8.89 -3.73 2.67
C GLU A 76 8.57 -4.03 4.14
N ALA A 77 7.99 -5.20 4.43
CA ALA A 77 7.66 -5.60 5.80
C ALA A 77 8.87 -5.56 6.73
N ALA A 78 10.06 -5.89 6.22
CA ALA A 78 11.31 -5.86 6.97
C ALA A 78 11.75 -4.45 7.44
N GLU A 79 11.12 -3.39 6.95
CA GLU A 79 11.36 -2.02 7.41
C GLU A 79 10.62 -1.68 8.72
N PHE A 80 9.76 -2.59 9.19
CA PHE A 80 8.93 -2.41 10.38
C PHE A 80 9.17 -3.54 11.37
N ASP A 81 9.78 -3.25 12.50
CA ASP A 81 10.13 -4.23 13.53
C ASP A 81 8.93 -5.03 14.07
N TRP A 82 7.75 -4.42 14.03
CA TRP A 82 6.50 -5.05 14.49
C TRP A 82 5.84 -5.97 13.45
N ALA A 83 6.16 -5.83 12.16
CA ALA A 83 5.42 -6.50 11.09
C ALA A 83 5.51 -8.03 11.17
N ALA A 84 6.70 -8.59 11.39
CA ALA A 84 6.87 -10.04 11.48
C ALA A 84 6.08 -10.65 12.64
N GLY A 85 6.03 -9.97 13.80
CA GLY A 85 5.24 -10.41 14.95
C GLY A 85 3.74 -10.35 14.69
N PHE A 86 3.29 -9.35 13.93
CA PHE A 86 1.90 -9.20 13.51
C PHE A 86 1.51 -10.28 12.51
N GLU A 87 2.31 -10.51 11.49
CA GLU A 87 2.09 -11.54 10.46
C GLU A 87 2.02 -12.95 11.07
N ALA A 88 2.81 -13.23 12.09
CA ALA A 88 2.79 -14.52 12.80
C ALA A 88 1.46 -14.83 13.48
N GLN A 89 0.61 -13.83 13.71
CA GLN A 89 -0.73 -14.00 14.31
C GLN A 89 -1.84 -14.15 13.26
N ALA A 90 -1.54 -14.09 11.97
CA ALA A 90 -2.54 -14.03 10.90
C ALA A 90 -3.56 -15.18 10.93
N ASP A 91 -3.12 -16.40 11.20
CA ASP A 91 -4.04 -17.56 11.29
C ASP A 91 -4.96 -17.47 12.50
N SER A 92 -4.45 -17.04 13.65
CA SER A 92 -5.25 -16.84 14.86
C SER A 92 -6.25 -15.70 14.70
N MET A 93 -5.84 -14.58 14.06
CA MET A 93 -6.72 -13.45 13.74
C MET A 93 -7.81 -13.86 12.74
N ARG A 94 -7.48 -14.70 11.77
CA ARG A 94 -8.45 -15.28 10.83
C ARG A 94 -9.50 -16.13 11.56
N ALA A 95 -9.07 -16.96 12.49
CA ALA A 95 -10.00 -17.80 13.29
C ALA A 95 -10.95 -16.95 14.15
N GLU A 96 -10.48 -15.83 14.70
CA GLU A 96 -11.36 -14.87 15.40
C GLU A 96 -12.39 -14.26 14.44
N LEU A 97 -11.99 -13.84 13.24
CA LEU A 97 -12.90 -13.29 12.24
C LEU A 97 -13.94 -14.32 11.78
N GLU A 98 -13.51 -15.55 11.48
CA GLU A 98 -14.43 -16.64 11.10
C GLU A 98 -15.46 -16.90 12.19
N ALA A 99 -15.02 -16.95 13.46
CA ALA A 99 -15.92 -17.10 14.59
C ALA A 99 -16.90 -15.93 14.78
N LEU A 100 -16.48 -14.69 14.44
CA LEU A 100 -17.38 -13.53 14.45
C LEU A 100 -18.45 -13.63 13.34
N LEU A 101 -18.04 -14.00 12.13
CA LEU A 101 -18.95 -14.17 10.98
C LEU A 101 -19.99 -15.26 11.23
N GLU A 102 -19.61 -16.36 11.91
CA GLU A 102 -20.53 -17.45 12.24
C GLU A 102 -21.51 -17.08 13.35
N ARG A 103 -21.06 -16.39 14.39
CA ARG A 103 -21.87 -16.11 15.60
C ARG A 103 -22.77 -14.90 15.45
N GLN A 104 -22.32 -13.86 14.77
CA GLN A 104 -23.00 -12.57 14.74
C GLN A 104 -22.93 -11.91 13.35
N PRO A 105 -23.51 -12.50 12.31
CA PRO A 105 -23.50 -11.91 10.99
C PRO A 105 -24.19 -10.52 10.92
N GLY A 106 -24.99 -10.16 11.94
CA GLY A 106 -25.66 -8.86 12.05
C GLY A 106 -24.86 -7.73 12.74
N ASP A 107 -23.70 -8.03 13.34
CA ASP A 107 -22.87 -7.03 14.02
C ASP A 107 -21.96 -6.23 13.08
N PHE A 108 -22.08 -6.50 11.79
CA PHE A 108 -21.38 -5.74 10.76
C PHE A 108 -22.26 -4.60 10.26
N SER A 109 -21.85 -3.37 10.53
CA SER A 109 -22.52 -2.18 10.00
C SER A 109 -21.99 -1.84 8.61
N PRO A 110 -22.81 -1.30 7.69
CA PRO A 110 -22.30 -0.81 6.41
C PRO A 110 -21.11 0.13 6.61
N TYR A 111 -19.99 -0.14 5.92
CA TYR A 111 -18.77 0.68 6.06
C TYR A 111 -18.99 2.10 5.56
N VAL A 112 -19.70 2.25 4.44
CA VAL A 112 -20.10 3.55 3.91
C VAL A 112 -21.56 3.81 4.29
N GLN A 113 -21.78 4.71 5.22
CA GLN A 113 -23.12 5.04 5.73
C GLN A 113 -23.61 6.38 5.22
N THR A 114 -24.94 6.50 5.04
CA THR A 114 -25.60 7.77 4.81
C THR A 114 -25.45 8.64 6.06
N ARG A 115 -24.90 9.83 5.87
CA ARG A 115 -24.83 10.83 6.92
C ARG A 115 -25.95 11.85 6.75
N PRO A 116 -26.82 12.05 7.75
CA PRO A 116 -27.95 12.96 7.62
C PRO A 116 -27.53 14.43 7.50
N ASP A 117 -26.32 14.77 7.92
CA ASP A 117 -25.75 16.12 7.95
C ASP A 117 -25.00 16.52 6.66
N ARG A 118 -24.82 15.60 5.73
CA ARG A 118 -24.04 15.85 4.50
C ARG A 118 -24.68 15.26 3.26
N PRO A 119 -24.93 16.09 2.22
CA PRO A 119 -25.21 15.55 0.89
C PRO A 119 -23.97 14.79 0.43
N ALA A 120 -24.18 13.59 -0.05
CA ALA A 120 -23.08 12.72 -0.46
C ALA A 120 -23.23 12.32 -1.93
N ALA A 121 -22.10 12.29 -2.65
CA ALA A 121 -22.04 11.79 -4.00
C ALA A 121 -22.56 10.34 -4.07
N ALA A 122 -23.10 9.94 -5.24
CA ALA A 122 -23.56 8.57 -5.44
C ALA A 122 -22.41 7.57 -5.20
N ASN A 123 -22.65 6.60 -4.32
CA ASN A 123 -21.72 5.50 -4.04
C ASN A 123 -22.53 4.21 -3.95
N PRO A 124 -22.28 3.22 -4.84
CA PRO A 124 -23.02 1.96 -4.85
C PRO A 124 -22.83 1.11 -3.58
N LEU A 125 -21.77 1.35 -2.80
CA LEU A 125 -21.49 0.64 -1.55
C LEU A 125 -22.12 1.32 -0.32
N ARG A 126 -22.88 2.41 -0.54
CA ARG A 126 -23.51 3.13 0.56
C ARG A 126 -24.69 2.35 1.11
N ASP A 127 -24.70 2.20 2.44
CA ASP A 127 -25.68 1.45 3.19
C ASP A 127 -25.86 0.00 2.69
N ASP A 128 -24.82 -0.54 2.00
CA ASP A 128 -24.77 -1.91 1.54
C ASP A 128 -24.23 -2.82 2.67
N PRO A 129 -25.05 -3.73 3.21
CA PRO A 129 -24.61 -4.64 4.25
C PRO A 129 -23.57 -5.67 3.79
N SER A 130 -23.44 -5.90 2.45
CA SER A 130 -22.39 -6.77 1.90
C SER A 130 -20.99 -6.14 2.03
N TRP A 131 -20.92 -4.81 2.23
CA TRP A 131 -19.71 -4.06 2.50
C TRP A 131 -19.72 -3.61 3.99
N GLY A 132 -19.77 -4.59 4.88
CA GLY A 132 -19.87 -4.38 6.31
C GLY A 132 -18.51 -4.21 6.99
N ALA A 133 -18.51 -3.49 8.11
CA ALA A 133 -17.37 -3.32 9.01
C ALA A 133 -17.75 -3.68 10.45
N HIS A 134 -16.82 -4.33 11.14
CA HIS A 134 -16.88 -4.58 12.57
C HIS A 134 -15.73 -3.83 13.22
N TYR A 135 -16.02 -2.69 13.84
CA TYR A 135 -15.00 -1.79 14.35
C TYR A 135 -14.46 -2.27 15.69
N LEU A 136 -13.20 -2.71 15.72
CA LEU A 136 -12.48 -2.99 16.97
C LEU A 136 -11.99 -1.71 17.65
N TRP A 137 -11.78 -0.67 16.84
CA TRP A 137 -11.29 0.64 17.27
C TRP A 137 -12.07 1.73 16.55
N GLU A 138 -12.53 2.74 17.27
CA GLU A 138 -13.25 3.85 16.68
C GLU A 138 -12.82 5.16 17.35
N ASN A 139 -12.55 6.18 16.54
CA ASN A 139 -12.14 7.51 17.01
C ASN A 139 -10.97 7.50 18.02
N GLY A 140 -10.00 6.59 17.83
CA GLY A 140 -8.82 6.47 18.68
C GLY A 140 -9.01 5.71 19.98
N VAL A 141 -10.17 5.07 20.19
CA VAL A 141 -10.45 4.25 21.38
C VAL A 141 -10.97 2.87 20.98
N PRO A 142 -10.64 1.81 21.74
CA PRO A 142 -11.23 0.50 21.53
C PRO A 142 -12.74 0.53 21.72
N VAL A 143 -13.48 -0.21 20.90
CA VAL A 143 -14.90 -0.52 21.11
C VAL A 143 -14.97 -1.75 22.04
N PRO A 144 -15.33 -1.60 23.32
CA PRO A 144 -15.07 -2.66 24.33
C PRO A 144 -15.69 -4.01 23.99
N ASP A 145 -16.96 -4.01 23.57
CA ASP A 145 -17.69 -5.24 23.26
C ASP A 145 -17.14 -5.96 22.03
N HIS A 146 -16.73 -5.20 21.02
CA HIS A 146 -16.09 -5.75 19.81
C HIS A 146 -14.65 -6.22 20.08
N ALA A 147 -13.87 -5.41 20.79
CA ALA A 147 -12.49 -5.73 21.16
C ALA A 147 -12.40 -7.00 22.01
N ALA A 148 -13.37 -7.24 22.89
CA ALA A 148 -13.44 -8.45 23.71
C ALA A 148 -13.67 -9.72 22.87
N GLN A 149 -14.21 -9.60 21.67
CA GLN A 149 -14.48 -10.72 20.77
C GLN A 149 -13.26 -11.09 19.89
N ALA A 150 -12.25 -10.22 19.81
CA ALA A 150 -11.05 -10.41 19.01
C ALA A 150 -9.76 -10.14 19.82
N PRO A 151 -9.54 -10.86 20.94
CA PRO A 151 -8.43 -10.57 21.86
C PRO A 151 -7.05 -10.78 21.25
N VAL A 152 -6.87 -11.75 20.34
CA VAL A 152 -5.58 -11.97 19.66
C VAL A 152 -5.31 -10.83 18.68
N THR A 153 -6.32 -10.43 17.91
CA THR A 153 -6.22 -9.26 17.00
C THR A 153 -5.90 -7.99 17.78
N MET A 154 -6.56 -7.75 18.91
CA MET A 154 -6.29 -6.58 19.74
C MET A 154 -4.88 -6.59 20.34
N ALA A 155 -4.39 -7.76 20.78
CA ALA A 155 -3.02 -7.91 21.26
C ALA A 155 -1.98 -7.66 20.16
N ALA A 156 -2.22 -8.16 18.95
CA ALA A 156 -1.37 -7.92 17.80
C ALA A 156 -1.34 -6.41 17.42
N LEU A 157 -2.50 -5.77 17.36
CA LEU A 157 -2.60 -4.32 17.09
C LEU A 157 -1.86 -3.47 18.13
N ALA A 158 -1.84 -3.89 19.39
CA ALA A 158 -1.12 -3.18 20.45
C ALA A 158 0.42 -3.19 20.26
N THR A 159 0.96 -4.07 19.43
CA THR A 159 2.40 -4.09 19.10
C THR A 159 2.78 -3.09 18.01
N ALA A 160 1.83 -2.67 17.18
CA ALA A 160 2.07 -1.69 16.13
C ALA A 160 2.10 -0.26 16.73
N PRO A 161 3.00 0.62 16.24
CA PRO A 161 3.03 2.01 16.66
C PRO A 161 1.78 2.74 16.12
N MET A 162 0.73 2.77 16.93
CA MET A 162 -0.52 3.43 16.58
C MET A 162 -0.38 4.95 16.72
N PRO A 163 -0.64 5.74 15.70
CA PRO A 163 -0.66 7.19 15.85
C PRO A 163 -1.82 7.59 16.77
N VAL A 164 -1.52 8.28 17.86
CA VAL A 164 -2.54 8.89 18.72
C VAL A 164 -3.07 10.15 18.02
N ILE A 165 -3.86 9.97 16.97
CA ILE A 165 -4.60 11.09 16.37
C ILE A 165 -5.98 11.09 17.02
N ALA A 166 -6.18 11.99 17.96
CA ALA A 166 -7.43 12.15 18.70
C ALA A 166 -8.61 12.67 17.85
N ALA A 167 -8.45 12.83 16.54
CA ALA A 167 -9.49 13.39 15.70
C ALA A 167 -9.53 12.67 14.35
N ARG A 168 -10.59 11.89 14.17
CA ARG A 168 -11.04 11.28 12.92
C ARG A 168 -10.12 10.18 12.37
N SER A 169 -10.36 8.95 12.80
CA SER A 169 -10.24 7.84 11.85
C SER A 169 -11.26 8.05 10.74
N PRO A 170 -10.88 7.81 9.48
CA PRO A 170 -11.83 7.77 8.40
C PRO A 170 -12.85 6.64 8.60
#